data_779547705210aa676a7714a8031b3e01
#
_entry.id   779547705210aa676a7714a8031b3e01
#
_cell.length_a   1.000
_cell.length_b   1.000
_cell.length_c   1.000
_cell.angle_alpha   90.00
_cell.angle_beta   90.00
_cell.angle_gamma   90.00
#
_symmetry.space_group_name_H-M   'P 1'
#
loop_
_entity.id
_entity.type
_entity.pdbx_description
1 polymer ?
#
loop_
_entity_poly.entity_id
_entity_poly.type
_entity_poly.pdbx_seq_one_letter_code
_entity_poly.pdbx_strand_id
1 'polypeptide(L)'
;MTKQELALEVIERLKKEYPDADCTLDYDNAWKLLVSVRLAAQCTDARVNVVVQDLYAKFPTVEALANANVADIEAIVRPCGLGKSKARDISACMKILHEQYHDNVPGDFDALLKLPGVGRKSANLIMGDIFGKPAIVTDTHCIRLSNRIGLVDNMKEPKKVEMALWKIIPPEEGNDLCHRLVNHGRDVCTARTKPYCDRCCLNDICEKNGVDS
;
A
#
# COMPACT_ATOMS: atom_id res chain seq x y z
N MET A 1 -10.94 14.73 -23.67
CA MET A 1 -10.92 14.68 -22.20
C MET A 1 -9.52 14.98 -21.72
N THR A 2 -9.35 15.95 -20.85
CA THR A 2 -8.08 16.22 -20.18
C THR A 2 -7.76 15.09 -19.18
N LYS A 3 -6.48 14.96 -18.77
CA LYS A 3 -6.11 13.95 -17.76
C LYS A 3 -6.81 14.16 -16.42
N GLN A 4 -7.11 15.40 -16.07
CA GLN A 4 -7.85 15.72 -14.86
C GLN A 4 -9.32 15.29 -14.97
N GLU A 5 -9.98 15.55 -16.09
CA GLU A 5 -11.35 15.06 -16.34
C GLU A 5 -11.40 13.53 -16.36
N LEU A 6 -10.40 12.88 -16.98
CA LEU A 6 -10.29 11.42 -16.97
C LEU A 6 -10.12 10.88 -15.54
N ALA A 7 -9.28 11.50 -14.74
CA ALA A 7 -9.06 11.09 -13.35
C ALA A 7 -10.34 11.17 -12.51
N LEU A 8 -11.11 12.25 -12.64
CA LEU A 8 -12.39 12.40 -11.94
C LEU A 8 -13.41 11.34 -12.36
N GLU A 9 -13.51 11.07 -13.67
CA GLU A 9 -14.43 10.04 -14.19
C GLU A 9 -14.00 8.62 -13.72
N VAL A 10 -12.71 8.32 -13.71
CA VAL A 10 -12.17 7.07 -13.16
C VAL A 10 -12.51 6.91 -11.68
N ILE A 11 -12.33 7.97 -10.88
CA ILE A 11 -12.68 7.98 -9.46
C ILE A 11 -14.15 7.64 -9.26
N GLU A 12 -15.05 8.34 -9.94
CA GLU A 12 -16.49 8.15 -9.79
C GLU A 12 -16.96 6.76 -10.21
N ARG A 13 -16.40 6.18 -11.27
CA ARG A 13 -16.75 4.83 -11.71
C ARG A 13 -16.21 3.77 -10.76
N LEU A 14 -14.98 3.91 -10.29
CA LEU A 14 -14.40 2.96 -9.34
C LEU A 14 -15.03 3.06 -7.94
N LYS A 15 -15.55 4.23 -7.53
CA LYS A 15 -16.37 4.37 -6.31
C LYS A 15 -17.65 3.53 -6.38
N LYS A 16 -18.30 3.52 -7.54
CA LYS A 16 -19.52 2.72 -7.75
C LYS A 16 -19.23 1.23 -7.80
N GLU A 17 -18.13 0.84 -8.44
CA GLU A 17 -17.73 -0.55 -8.61
C GLU A 17 -17.17 -1.17 -7.31
N TYR A 18 -16.42 -0.39 -6.53
CA TYR A 18 -15.74 -0.82 -5.30
C TYR A 18 -16.04 0.15 -4.14
N PRO A 19 -17.30 0.25 -3.66
CA PRO A 19 -17.68 1.18 -2.62
C PRO A 19 -16.95 0.93 -1.29
N ASP A 20 -16.67 -0.34 -0.97
CA ASP A 20 -16.07 -0.81 0.29
C ASP A 20 -14.58 -1.14 0.14
N ALA A 21 -13.89 -0.57 -0.88
CA ALA A 21 -12.47 -0.82 -1.06
C ALA A 21 -11.65 -0.20 0.08
N ASP A 22 -10.83 -1.03 0.73
CA ASP A 22 -10.03 -0.64 1.88
C ASP A 22 -8.72 -1.45 1.90
N CYS A 23 -7.86 -1.17 2.88
CA CYS A 23 -6.65 -1.92 3.13
C CYS A 23 -6.95 -3.39 3.40
N THR A 24 -6.25 -4.29 2.71
CA THR A 24 -6.44 -5.74 2.83
C THR A 24 -5.55 -6.39 3.90
N LEU A 25 -4.70 -5.60 4.57
CA LEU A 25 -3.90 -6.05 5.71
C LEU A 25 -4.72 -5.93 7.00
N ASP A 26 -4.65 -6.95 7.86
CA ASP A 26 -5.31 -6.94 9.16
C ASP A 26 -4.52 -6.08 10.16
N TYR A 27 -5.19 -5.10 10.76
CA TYR A 27 -4.64 -4.28 11.84
C TYR A 27 -5.76 -3.67 12.69
N ASP A 28 -5.46 -3.41 13.95
CA ASP A 28 -6.34 -2.73 14.90
C ASP A 28 -5.73 -1.42 15.43
N ASN A 29 -4.46 -1.17 15.07
CA ASN A 29 -3.76 0.07 15.41
C ASN A 29 -2.57 0.35 14.45
N ALA A 30 -2.04 1.57 14.55
CA ALA A 30 -1.04 2.09 13.61
C ALA A 30 0.26 1.27 13.54
N TRP A 31 0.82 0.83 14.68
CA TRP A 31 2.09 0.10 14.66
C TRP A 31 1.94 -1.31 14.07
N LYS A 32 0.77 -1.94 14.23
CA LYS A 32 0.50 -3.23 13.58
C LYS A 32 0.40 -3.09 12.07
N LEU A 33 -0.26 -2.04 11.56
CA LEU A 33 -0.24 -1.77 10.12
C LEU A 33 1.18 -1.54 9.62
N LEU A 34 2.00 -0.77 10.34
CA LEU A 34 3.38 -0.51 9.96
C LEU A 34 4.21 -1.80 9.85
N VAL A 35 4.06 -2.73 10.79
CA VAL A 35 4.68 -4.06 10.75
C VAL A 35 4.15 -4.88 9.57
N SER A 36 2.83 -4.94 9.40
CA SER A 36 2.19 -5.70 8.32
C SER A 36 2.62 -5.22 6.93
N VAL A 37 2.72 -3.90 6.73
CA VAL A 37 3.22 -3.31 5.47
C VAL A 37 4.67 -3.70 5.21
N ARG A 38 5.53 -3.75 6.25
CA ARG A 38 6.92 -4.23 6.09
C ARG A 38 6.95 -5.70 5.72
N LEU A 39 6.07 -6.52 6.28
CA LEU A 39 5.95 -7.94 5.96
C LEU A 39 5.38 -8.18 4.55
N ALA A 40 4.53 -7.31 4.05
CA ALA A 40 3.92 -7.40 2.71
C ALA A 40 4.92 -7.16 1.56
N ALA A 41 6.12 -6.65 1.84
CA ALA A 41 7.17 -6.52 0.82
C ALA A 41 7.52 -7.90 0.22
N GLN A 42 7.19 -8.10 -1.07
CA GLN A 42 7.34 -9.38 -1.80
C GLN A 42 6.59 -10.56 -1.14
N CYS A 43 5.48 -10.29 -0.48
CA CYS A 43 4.60 -11.28 0.13
C CYS A 43 3.15 -10.91 -0.12
N THR A 44 2.25 -11.89 -0.14
CA THR A 44 0.81 -11.62 -0.26
C THR A 44 0.22 -11.17 1.07
N ASP A 45 -0.76 -10.26 1.02
CA ASP A 45 -1.46 -9.77 2.22
C ASP A 45 -2.09 -10.94 3.02
N ALA A 46 -2.70 -11.90 2.33
CA ALA A 46 -3.27 -13.10 2.95
C ALA A 46 -2.24 -13.89 3.78
N ARG A 47 -0.99 -14.01 3.28
CA ARG A 47 0.09 -14.67 4.04
C ARG A 47 0.52 -13.82 5.23
N VAL A 48 0.61 -12.51 5.06
CA VAL A 48 0.93 -11.60 6.16
C VAL A 48 -0.11 -11.70 7.26
N ASN A 49 -1.41 -11.64 6.91
CA ASN A 49 -2.52 -11.70 7.87
C ASN A 49 -2.51 -12.99 8.72
N VAL A 50 -2.09 -14.13 8.15
CA VAL A 50 -1.90 -15.36 8.92
C VAL A 50 -0.70 -15.24 9.88
N VAL A 51 0.44 -14.77 9.40
CA VAL A 51 1.69 -14.74 10.17
C VAL A 51 1.64 -13.74 11.34
N VAL A 52 0.97 -12.61 11.16
CA VAL A 52 0.89 -11.58 12.21
C VAL A 52 0.06 -12.02 13.41
N GLN A 53 -0.81 -13.02 13.29
CA GLN A 53 -1.55 -13.55 14.44
C GLN A 53 -0.58 -14.15 15.48
N ASP A 54 0.35 -14.99 15.03
CA ASP A 54 1.38 -15.57 15.89
C ASP A 54 2.34 -14.51 16.44
N LEU A 55 2.69 -13.53 15.59
CA LEU A 55 3.59 -12.44 15.96
C LEU A 55 3.00 -11.60 17.09
N TYR A 56 1.75 -11.18 16.97
CA TYR A 56 1.09 -10.33 17.97
C TYR A 56 0.62 -11.10 19.20
N ALA A 57 0.37 -12.42 19.08
CA ALA A 57 0.15 -13.27 20.23
C ALA A 57 1.41 -13.38 21.13
N LYS A 58 2.59 -13.49 20.52
CA LYS A 58 3.87 -13.56 21.24
C LYS A 58 4.37 -12.18 21.68
N PHE A 59 4.17 -11.16 20.90
CA PHE A 59 4.65 -9.79 21.13
C PHE A 59 3.49 -8.78 20.99
N PRO A 60 2.66 -8.61 22.05
CA PRO A 60 1.41 -7.87 21.96
C PRO A 60 1.56 -6.33 21.97
N THR A 61 2.76 -5.81 22.21
CA THR A 61 3.03 -4.37 22.35
C THR A 61 4.27 -3.95 21.55
N VAL A 62 4.39 -2.64 21.29
CA VAL A 62 5.60 -2.04 20.71
C VAL A 62 6.82 -2.36 21.55
N GLU A 63 6.72 -2.18 22.87
CA GLU A 63 7.78 -2.49 23.82
C GLU A 63 8.22 -3.96 23.75
N ALA A 64 7.25 -4.89 23.70
CA ALA A 64 7.55 -6.32 23.58
C ALA A 64 8.36 -6.65 22.31
N LEU A 65 7.99 -6.06 21.16
CA LEU A 65 8.76 -6.21 19.91
C LEU A 65 10.10 -5.48 19.96
N ALA A 66 10.17 -4.30 20.58
CA ALA A 66 11.41 -3.54 20.74
C ALA A 66 12.47 -4.31 21.55
N ASN A 67 12.03 -5.01 22.59
CA ASN A 67 12.88 -5.79 23.50
C ASN A 67 13.08 -7.26 23.07
N ALA A 68 12.37 -7.71 22.01
CA ALA A 68 12.46 -9.09 21.53
C ALA A 68 13.83 -9.42 20.92
N ASN A 69 14.25 -10.67 21.06
CA ASN A 69 15.37 -11.17 20.29
C ASN A 69 14.98 -11.21 18.79
N VAL A 70 15.80 -10.63 17.94
CA VAL A 70 15.54 -10.59 16.49
C VAL A 70 15.37 -11.99 15.90
N ALA A 71 16.07 -13.00 16.42
CA ALA A 71 15.94 -14.39 15.97
C ALA A 71 14.54 -14.97 16.25
N ASP A 72 13.91 -14.57 17.36
CA ASP A 72 12.54 -14.99 17.68
C ASP A 72 11.51 -14.36 16.75
N ILE A 73 11.68 -13.07 16.41
CA ILE A 73 10.87 -12.40 15.39
C ILE A 73 11.07 -13.08 14.03
N GLU A 74 12.34 -13.35 13.63
CA GLU A 74 12.66 -13.99 12.36
C GLU A 74 12.00 -15.36 12.23
N ALA A 75 12.02 -16.18 13.29
CA ALA A 75 11.43 -17.51 13.29
C ALA A 75 9.93 -17.46 12.92
N ILE A 76 9.19 -16.45 13.40
CA ILE A 76 7.77 -16.26 13.13
C ILE A 76 7.54 -15.69 11.72
N VAL A 77 8.28 -14.65 11.33
CA VAL A 77 8.02 -13.92 10.08
C VAL A 77 8.65 -14.57 8.84
N ARG A 78 9.44 -15.61 9.00
CA ARG A 78 10.09 -16.35 7.92
C ARG A 78 9.16 -16.75 6.76
N PRO A 79 7.90 -17.18 7.00
CA PRO A 79 6.97 -17.53 5.92
C PRO A 79 6.63 -16.36 4.98
N CYS A 80 6.85 -15.11 5.40
CA CYS A 80 6.67 -13.94 4.54
C CYS A 80 7.83 -13.69 3.58
N GLY A 81 8.90 -14.50 3.59
CA GLY A 81 10.12 -14.27 2.83
C GLY A 81 10.97 -13.13 3.39
N LEU A 82 12.26 -13.10 3.05
CA LEU A 82 13.21 -12.10 3.56
C LEU A 82 13.24 -11.98 5.10
N GLY A 83 12.97 -13.07 5.83
CA GLY A 83 12.70 -13.08 7.27
C GLY A 83 13.76 -12.35 8.10
N LYS A 84 15.04 -12.58 7.83
CA LYS A 84 16.16 -11.95 8.55
C LYS A 84 16.16 -10.40 8.39
N SER A 85 15.95 -9.90 7.19
CA SER A 85 15.89 -8.45 6.94
C SER A 85 14.64 -7.84 7.58
N LYS A 86 13.47 -8.47 7.38
CA LYS A 86 12.20 -8.01 7.95
C LYS A 86 12.23 -7.98 9.47
N ALA A 87 12.76 -9.03 10.11
CA ALA A 87 12.87 -9.08 11.56
C ALA A 87 13.78 -7.98 12.14
N ARG A 88 14.91 -7.71 11.49
CA ARG A 88 15.79 -6.61 11.89
C ARG A 88 15.12 -5.25 11.75
N ASP A 89 14.43 -4.99 10.63
CA ASP A 89 13.76 -3.73 10.39
C ASP A 89 12.61 -3.52 11.39
N ILE A 90 11.81 -4.57 11.66
CA ILE A 90 10.72 -4.53 12.64
C ILE A 90 11.28 -4.23 14.03
N SER A 91 12.27 -4.97 14.51
CA SER A 91 12.87 -4.73 15.82
C SER A 91 13.43 -3.31 15.94
N ALA A 92 14.19 -2.85 14.94
CA ALA A 92 14.78 -1.51 14.95
C ALA A 92 13.71 -0.41 14.88
N CYS A 93 12.66 -0.59 14.08
CA CYS A 93 11.52 0.33 14.00
C CYS A 93 10.80 0.43 15.34
N MET A 94 10.48 -0.70 15.97
CA MET A 94 9.78 -0.72 17.26
C MET A 94 10.62 -0.10 18.37
N LYS A 95 11.96 -0.28 18.37
CA LYS A 95 12.86 0.41 19.31
C LYS A 95 12.77 1.92 19.19
N ILE A 96 12.80 2.44 17.96
CA ILE A 96 12.65 3.88 17.72
C ILE A 96 11.28 4.38 18.17
N LEU A 97 10.19 3.65 17.88
CA LEU A 97 8.85 4.02 18.33
C LEU A 97 8.78 4.05 19.86
N HIS A 98 9.35 3.05 20.54
CA HIS A 98 9.36 2.97 22.00
C HIS A 98 10.17 4.11 22.62
N GLU A 99 11.42 4.29 22.19
CA GLU A 99 12.37 5.22 22.79
C GLU A 99 12.10 6.70 22.47
N GLN A 100 11.60 6.99 21.24
CA GLN A 100 11.49 8.37 20.74
C GLN A 100 10.07 8.85 20.54
N TYR A 101 9.11 7.93 20.37
CA TYR A 101 7.72 8.27 20.04
C TYR A 101 6.71 7.73 21.08
N HIS A 102 7.19 7.20 22.23
CA HIS A 102 6.32 6.71 23.33
C HIS A 102 5.26 5.72 22.81
N ASP A 103 5.70 4.71 22.06
CA ASP A 103 4.90 3.65 21.41
C ASP A 103 3.91 4.12 20.33
N ASN A 104 3.95 5.40 19.95
CA ASN A 104 3.09 5.94 18.92
C ASN A 104 3.79 5.99 17.54
N VAL A 105 3.02 5.78 16.49
CA VAL A 105 3.49 6.00 15.11
C VAL A 105 3.38 7.50 14.79
N PRO A 106 4.44 8.14 14.27
CA PRO A 106 4.38 9.56 13.96
C PRO A 106 3.46 9.85 12.78
N GLY A 107 2.58 10.85 12.90
CA GLY A 107 1.70 11.34 11.84
C GLY A 107 2.37 12.37 10.92
N ASP A 108 3.65 12.21 10.65
CA ASP A 108 4.47 13.06 9.79
C ASP A 108 5.21 12.19 8.75
N PHE A 109 5.11 12.58 7.48
CA PHE A 109 5.64 11.79 6.37
C PHE A 109 7.18 11.65 6.42
N ASP A 110 7.88 12.74 6.76
CA ASP A 110 9.35 12.73 6.81
C ASP A 110 9.86 11.95 8.04
N ALA A 111 9.12 12.00 9.15
CA ALA A 111 9.39 11.17 10.32
C ALA A 111 9.20 9.67 10.01
N LEU A 112 8.13 9.31 9.30
CA LEU A 112 7.90 7.93 8.85
C LEU A 112 9.03 7.40 7.97
N LEU A 113 9.53 8.22 7.04
CA LEU A 113 10.65 7.84 6.16
C LEU A 113 11.97 7.58 6.89
N LYS A 114 12.13 8.06 8.13
CA LYS A 114 13.31 7.81 8.98
C LYS A 114 13.23 6.47 9.71
N LEU A 115 12.07 5.85 9.76
CA LEU A 115 11.88 4.57 10.43
C LEU A 115 12.47 3.43 9.59
N PRO A 116 13.19 2.47 10.22
CA PRO A 116 13.75 1.31 9.53
C PRO A 116 12.69 0.51 8.77
N GLY A 117 12.97 0.20 7.50
CA GLY A 117 12.06 -0.57 6.66
C GLY A 117 10.87 0.19 6.09
N VAL A 118 10.75 1.48 6.37
CA VAL A 118 9.66 2.32 5.87
C VAL A 118 10.13 3.11 4.65
N GLY A 119 9.58 2.75 3.50
CA GLY A 119 9.77 3.49 2.25
C GLY A 119 8.60 4.42 1.96
N ARG A 120 8.71 5.18 0.86
CA ARG A 120 7.70 6.17 0.44
C ARG A 120 6.29 5.58 0.29
N LYS A 121 6.18 4.37 -0.33
CA LYS A 121 4.91 3.66 -0.46
C LYS A 121 4.29 3.38 0.91
N SER A 122 5.07 2.84 1.85
CA SER A 122 4.62 2.51 3.20
C SER A 122 4.22 3.76 3.99
N ALA A 123 5.00 4.84 3.87
CA ALA A 123 4.68 6.11 4.52
C ALA A 123 3.36 6.69 3.99
N ASN A 124 3.12 6.69 2.67
CA ASN A 124 1.85 7.13 2.10
C ASN A 124 0.67 6.30 2.61
N LEU A 125 0.81 4.97 2.66
CA LEU A 125 -0.26 4.10 3.17
C LEU A 125 -0.59 4.40 4.64
N ILE A 126 0.42 4.57 5.49
CA ILE A 126 0.21 4.96 6.90
C ILE A 126 -0.44 6.34 7.01
N MET A 127 -0.01 7.31 6.19
CA MET A 127 -0.62 8.65 6.19
C MET A 127 -2.09 8.62 5.80
N GLY A 128 -2.46 7.83 4.78
CA GLY A 128 -3.85 7.69 4.34
C GLY A 128 -4.69 6.89 5.34
N ASP A 129 -4.31 5.64 5.60
CA ASP A 129 -5.17 4.70 6.32
C ASP A 129 -5.24 4.97 7.84
N ILE A 130 -4.17 5.50 8.46
CA ILE A 130 -4.15 5.76 9.89
C ILE A 130 -4.51 7.21 10.23
N PHE A 131 -3.98 8.16 9.45
CA PHE A 131 -4.12 9.58 9.79
C PHE A 131 -5.16 10.32 8.94
N GLY A 132 -5.80 9.66 7.97
CA GLY A 132 -6.77 10.28 7.08
C GLY A 132 -6.21 11.46 6.28
N LYS A 133 -4.88 11.47 6.08
CA LYS A 133 -4.20 12.55 5.35
C LYS A 133 -4.12 12.19 3.87
N PRO A 134 -4.10 13.21 2.99
CA PRO A 134 -3.91 12.98 1.57
C PRO A 134 -2.71 12.10 1.28
N ALA A 135 -2.93 11.02 0.52
CA ALA A 135 -1.89 10.05 0.18
C ALA A 135 -2.14 9.43 -1.21
N ILE A 136 -1.07 9.10 -1.91
CA ILE A 136 -1.10 8.30 -3.14
C ILE A 136 -0.14 7.12 -2.98
N VAL A 137 -0.70 5.92 -2.86
CA VAL A 137 0.05 4.68 -2.66
C VAL A 137 0.40 4.07 -4.01
N THR A 138 1.59 4.37 -4.53
CA THR A 138 2.05 3.86 -5.83
C THR A 138 2.62 2.45 -5.73
N ASP A 139 1.72 1.48 -5.68
CA ASP A 139 2.05 0.07 -5.77
C ASP A 139 2.08 -0.41 -7.26
N THR A 140 2.30 -1.68 -7.46
CA THR A 140 2.35 -2.27 -8.82
C THR A 140 1.00 -2.17 -9.55
N HIS A 141 -0.13 -2.18 -8.85
CA HIS A 141 -1.47 -2.00 -9.42
C HIS A 141 -1.66 -0.54 -9.83
N CYS A 142 -1.40 0.40 -8.93
CA CYS A 142 -1.48 1.82 -9.19
C CYS A 142 -0.64 2.22 -10.41
N ILE A 143 0.63 1.81 -10.47
CA ILE A 143 1.53 2.10 -11.61
C ILE A 143 0.98 1.51 -12.91
N ARG A 144 0.59 0.24 -12.89
CA ARG A 144 0.09 -0.44 -14.10
C ARG A 144 -1.20 0.18 -14.61
N LEU A 145 -2.18 0.35 -13.74
CA LEU A 145 -3.48 0.85 -14.16
C LEU A 145 -3.43 2.31 -14.57
N SER A 146 -2.68 3.14 -13.87
CA SER A 146 -2.51 4.55 -14.25
C SER A 146 -1.91 4.71 -15.67
N ASN A 147 -0.98 3.82 -16.06
CA ASN A 147 -0.47 3.79 -17.44
C ASN A 147 -1.50 3.26 -18.41
N ARG A 148 -2.16 2.13 -18.11
CA ARG A 148 -3.15 1.51 -19.02
C ARG A 148 -4.34 2.41 -19.29
N ILE A 149 -4.83 3.09 -18.26
CA ILE A 149 -5.97 4.01 -18.36
C ILE A 149 -5.61 5.28 -19.12
N GLY A 150 -4.35 5.73 -19.06
CA GLY A 150 -3.87 6.98 -19.67
C GLY A 150 -3.77 8.14 -18.66
N LEU A 151 -3.83 7.86 -17.36
CA LEU A 151 -3.61 8.88 -16.32
C LEU A 151 -2.17 9.39 -16.30
N VAL A 152 -1.22 8.53 -16.64
CA VAL A 152 0.21 8.86 -16.81
C VAL A 152 0.78 8.24 -18.09
N ASP A 153 1.86 8.82 -18.62
CA ASP A 153 2.43 8.44 -19.91
C ASP A 153 3.69 7.57 -19.73
N ASN A 154 3.54 6.26 -19.83
CA ASN A 154 4.62 5.26 -19.79
C ASN A 154 5.61 5.45 -18.62
N MET A 155 5.10 5.79 -17.44
CA MET A 155 5.90 6.00 -16.23
C MET A 155 6.03 4.70 -15.45
N LYS A 156 7.27 4.28 -15.11
CA LYS A 156 7.56 3.06 -14.35
C LYS A 156 8.09 3.33 -12.95
N GLU A 157 8.67 4.51 -12.72
CA GLU A 157 9.24 4.89 -11.43
C GLU A 157 8.13 5.32 -10.47
N PRO A 158 7.96 4.65 -9.30
CA PRO A 158 6.87 4.92 -8.38
C PRO A 158 6.72 6.39 -7.98
N LYS A 159 7.85 7.06 -7.65
CA LYS A 159 7.83 8.48 -7.26
C LYS A 159 7.36 9.39 -8.41
N LYS A 160 7.74 9.10 -9.65
CA LYS A 160 7.28 9.90 -10.80
C LYS A 160 5.78 9.72 -11.04
N VAL A 161 5.29 8.48 -10.92
CA VAL A 161 3.84 8.20 -11.01
C VAL A 161 3.09 8.93 -9.91
N GLU A 162 3.53 8.83 -8.66
CA GLU A 162 2.94 9.54 -7.51
C GLU A 162 2.84 11.05 -7.80
N MET A 163 3.96 11.68 -8.17
CA MET A 163 4.01 13.13 -8.43
C MET A 163 3.18 13.56 -9.65
N ALA A 164 3.00 12.68 -10.64
CA ALA A 164 2.11 12.95 -11.78
C ALA A 164 0.64 12.86 -11.37
N LEU A 165 0.28 11.85 -10.57
CA LEU A 165 -1.08 11.67 -10.06
C LEU A 165 -1.51 12.79 -9.12
N TRP A 166 -0.63 13.33 -8.29
CA TRP A 166 -0.90 14.51 -7.45
C TRP A 166 -1.34 15.75 -8.22
N LYS A 167 -1.03 15.85 -9.52
CA LYS A 167 -1.42 17.00 -10.36
C LYS A 167 -2.84 16.90 -10.89
N ILE A 168 -3.44 15.70 -10.89
CA ILE A 168 -4.72 15.42 -11.56
C ILE A 168 -5.77 14.80 -10.62
N ILE A 169 -5.36 14.26 -9.47
CA ILE A 169 -6.25 13.65 -8.48
C ILE A 169 -6.49 14.63 -7.33
N PRO A 170 -7.74 14.88 -6.92
CA PRO A 170 -8.03 15.63 -5.70
C PRO A 170 -7.35 14.98 -4.50
N PRO A 171 -6.71 15.76 -3.60
CA PRO A 171 -5.93 15.22 -2.49
C PRO A 171 -6.71 14.23 -1.61
N GLU A 172 -7.99 14.52 -1.36
CA GLU A 172 -8.90 13.71 -0.54
C GLU A 172 -9.26 12.36 -1.16
N GLU A 173 -9.12 12.22 -2.49
CA GLU A 173 -9.49 11.01 -3.22
C GLU A 173 -8.33 10.03 -3.41
N GLY A 174 -7.10 10.47 -3.16
CA GLY A 174 -5.89 9.73 -3.53
C GLY A 174 -5.76 8.38 -2.86
N ASN A 175 -5.99 8.29 -1.55
CA ASN A 175 -5.87 7.06 -0.79
C ASN A 175 -6.89 6.01 -1.23
N ASP A 176 -8.15 6.39 -1.23
CA ASP A 176 -9.27 5.52 -1.62
C ASP A 176 -9.16 5.04 -3.07
N LEU A 177 -8.76 5.94 -3.98
CA LEU A 177 -8.52 5.56 -5.37
C LEU A 177 -7.46 4.46 -5.46
N CYS A 178 -6.38 4.55 -4.67
CA CYS A 178 -5.33 3.52 -4.68
C CYS A 178 -5.86 2.16 -4.23
N HIS A 179 -6.70 2.07 -3.19
CA HIS A 179 -7.35 0.83 -2.79
C HIS A 179 -8.29 0.27 -3.87
N ARG A 180 -9.08 1.14 -4.50
CA ARG A 180 -9.95 0.75 -5.63
C ARG A 180 -9.15 0.25 -6.84
N LEU A 181 -8.01 0.87 -7.14
CA LEU A 181 -7.11 0.40 -8.20
C LEU A 181 -6.50 -0.98 -7.88
N VAL A 182 -6.22 -1.29 -6.63
CA VAL A 182 -5.77 -2.64 -6.22
C VAL A 182 -6.87 -3.67 -6.50
N ASN A 183 -8.11 -3.42 -6.06
CA ASN A 183 -9.24 -4.32 -6.29
C ASN A 183 -9.50 -4.50 -7.79
N HIS A 184 -9.62 -3.41 -8.54
CA HIS A 184 -9.81 -3.44 -9.98
C HIS A 184 -8.67 -4.16 -10.71
N GLY A 185 -7.45 -4.00 -10.24
CA GLY A 185 -6.27 -4.65 -10.79
C GLY A 185 -6.16 -6.15 -10.49
N ARG A 186 -6.84 -6.62 -9.44
CA ARG A 186 -6.96 -8.05 -9.11
C ARG A 186 -8.09 -8.70 -9.88
N ASP A 187 -9.23 -8.02 -9.99
CA ASP A 187 -10.48 -8.60 -10.49
C ASP A 187 -10.65 -8.47 -12.00
N VAL A 188 -10.28 -7.35 -12.58
CA VAL A 188 -10.59 -6.98 -13.97
C VAL A 188 -9.33 -6.68 -14.76
N CYS A 189 -8.53 -5.69 -14.35
CA CYS A 189 -7.34 -5.25 -15.08
C CYS A 189 -6.10 -6.03 -14.65
N THR A 190 -6.10 -7.34 -14.88
CA THR A 190 -5.08 -8.29 -14.43
C THR A 190 -3.71 -8.06 -15.07
N ALA A 191 -2.62 -8.49 -14.36
CA ALA A 191 -1.25 -8.33 -14.84
C ALA A 191 -0.72 -9.54 -15.64
N ARG A 192 -1.13 -10.76 -15.24
CA ARG A 192 -0.56 -12.01 -15.76
C ARG A 192 -1.40 -12.67 -16.85
N THR A 193 -2.64 -12.26 -16.95
CA THR A 193 -3.60 -12.74 -17.94
C THR A 193 -4.12 -11.56 -18.75
N LYS A 194 -4.76 -11.81 -19.89
CA LYS A 194 -5.45 -10.77 -20.66
C LYS A 194 -6.50 -10.10 -19.75
N PRO A 195 -6.51 -8.76 -19.65
CA PRO A 195 -7.51 -8.05 -18.85
C PRO A 195 -8.93 -8.29 -19.39
N TYR A 196 -9.89 -8.27 -18.49
CA TYR A 196 -11.31 -8.45 -18.84
C TYR A 196 -11.94 -7.12 -19.26
N CYS A 197 -11.45 -6.53 -20.37
CA CYS A 197 -11.89 -5.22 -20.82
C CYS A 197 -13.39 -5.14 -21.13
N ASP A 198 -13.99 -6.23 -21.60
CA ASP A 198 -15.43 -6.28 -21.99
C ASP A 198 -16.36 -6.05 -20.78
N ARG A 199 -15.94 -6.40 -19.59
CA ARG A 199 -16.69 -6.15 -18.33
C ARG A 199 -16.15 -5.01 -17.49
N CYS A 200 -15.17 -4.26 -18.02
CA CYS A 200 -14.51 -3.18 -17.28
C CYS A 200 -15.38 -1.92 -17.26
N CYS A 201 -15.65 -1.37 -16.09
CA CYS A 201 -16.38 -0.11 -15.94
C CYS A 201 -15.69 1.10 -16.56
N LEU A 202 -14.41 0.97 -16.93
CA LEU A 202 -13.61 2.01 -17.58
C LEU A 202 -13.40 1.78 -19.09
N ASN A 203 -14.03 0.75 -19.68
CA ASN A 203 -13.70 0.28 -21.04
C ASN A 203 -13.78 1.34 -22.11
N ASP A 204 -14.77 2.23 -22.04
CA ASP A 204 -15.06 3.29 -23.02
C ASP A 204 -14.17 4.54 -22.89
N ILE A 205 -13.56 4.74 -21.72
CA ILE A 205 -12.69 5.89 -21.42
C ILE A 205 -11.20 5.52 -21.33
N CYS A 206 -10.88 4.22 -21.25
CA CYS A 206 -9.52 3.72 -21.06
C CYS A 206 -8.73 3.72 -22.36
N GLU A 207 -7.50 4.27 -22.37
CA GLU A 207 -6.59 4.23 -23.52
C GLU A 207 -6.06 2.83 -23.84
N LYS A 208 -6.15 1.88 -22.89
CA LYS A 208 -5.68 0.49 -23.01
C LYS A 208 -4.19 0.36 -23.36
N ASN A 209 -3.38 1.31 -22.90
CA ASN A 209 -1.94 1.32 -23.17
C ASN A 209 -1.26 0.03 -22.68
N GLY A 210 -0.57 -0.69 -23.59
CA GLY A 210 0.10 -1.95 -23.27
C GLY A 210 -0.86 -3.11 -22.92
N VAL A 211 -2.10 -3.04 -23.39
CA VAL A 211 -3.05 -4.15 -23.40
C VAL A 211 -3.10 -4.70 -24.81
N ASP A 212 -2.61 -5.94 -24.98
CA ASP A 212 -2.70 -6.63 -26.27
C ASP A 212 -4.18 -6.92 -26.59
N SER A 213 -4.59 -6.56 -27.80
CA SER A 213 -5.94 -6.75 -28.33
C SER A 213 -6.30 -8.24 -28.52
#